data_17ebedff21c2c4986b9eb3a007e9f341
#
_entry.id   17ebedff21c2c4986b9eb3a007e9f341
#
_cell.length_a   1.000
_cell.length_b   1.000
_cell.length_c   1.000
_cell.angle_alpha   90.00
_cell.angle_beta   90.00
_cell.angle_gamma   90.00
#
_symmetry.space_group_name_H-M   'P 1'
#
loop_
_entity.id
_entity.type
_entity.pdbx_description
1 polymer ?
#
loop_
_entity_poly.entity_id
_entity_poly.type
_entity_poly.pdbx_seq_one_letter_code
_entity_poly.pdbx_strand_id
1 'polypeptide(L)'
;MGKPTGFLEYTRREDTSRDPAERVHDWEEFHLPLPEELRRQQGARCMNCGVPFCQTGMVYEGRAFGCPLHNLIPEWNDMILSGNWGHALSRLTKANNFPEFTGRVCPAPCEHACVCGIYGDPITIRDNELSVIEDAFASRRMRPRRPPQWSGKKVCVVGSGPAGLAAADQLNHRGHLVTVVERAERPGGLLMYGIPNMKLPKDVVQRRIDLMTDEGVTFVCGLDASDEATARRLMSEYDAVLLCCGAGEPRPLGLDTQGVTGVCYGTEFLKSAVERAQLGKEKAAVPSAAGLDVVIIGTGDTASDCVATALRQGCRSVTQLVRRPQADYLDAQGRLPADYAHQEAQAVTGRDPRRFGVQVKSLVTGENGALAGVVTTDGDTLPCQLLIGATGFAGCEPGVCEAFGVTADRTVRTAPGGYATNVEKVFAAGDMRRGQSLVVWAIAEGRSAAAEVDQYLMGYTNLARSV
;
A
#
# COMPACT_ATOMS: atom_id res chain seq x y z
N MET A 1 5.37 15.65 -28.25
CA MET A 1 5.92 14.30 -28.55
C MET A 1 7.17 14.11 -27.71
N GLY A 2 7.32 12.94 -27.05
CA GLY A 2 8.49 12.64 -26.22
C GLY A 2 9.81 12.86 -26.97
N LYS A 3 10.91 12.94 -26.23
CA LYS A 3 12.25 13.07 -26.81
C LYS A 3 12.81 11.66 -27.13
N PRO A 4 12.81 11.21 -28.39
CA PRO A 4 13.12 9.81 -28.71
C PRO A 4 14.53 9.36 -28.26
N THR A 5 15.44 10.30 -28.10
CA THR A 5 16.86 10.07 -27.73
C THR A 5 17.18 10.43 -26.28
N GLY A 6 16.20 10.91 -25.50
CA GLY A 6 16.42 11.42 -24.15
C GLY A 6 17.06 10.42 -23.20
N PHE A 7 16.72 9.12 -23.33
CA PHE A 7 17.32 8.05 -22.52
C PHE A 7 18.81 7.80 -22.84
N LEU A 8 19.28 8.23 -24.00
CA LEU A 8 20.72 8.20 -24.38
C LEU A 8 21.47 9.43 -23.91
N GLU A 9 20.77 10.56 -23.72
CA GLU A 9 21.38 11.86 -23.39
C GLU A 9 21.45 12.10 -21.88
N TYR A 10 20.47 11.61 -21.13
CA TYR A 10 20.38 11.81 -19.69
C TYR A 10 20.53 10.47 -18.94
N THR A 11 21.36 10.45 -17.93
CA THR A 11 21.46 9.30 -17.01
C THR A 11 20.24 9.22 -16.11
N ARG A 12 19.84 8.00 -15.69
CA ARG A 12 18.82 7.81 -14.66
C ARG A 12 19.26 8.47 -13.35
N ARG A 13 18.36 9.25 -12.78
CA ARG A 13 18.51 9.81 -11.44
C ARG A 13 17.21 9.64 -10.69
N GLU A 14 17.28 8.96 -9.57
CA GLU A 14 16.16 8.78 -8.64
C GLU A 14 16.14 9.94 -7.64
N ASP A 15 15.00 10.11 -6.96
CA ASP A 15 14.94 10.93 -5.76
C ASP A 15 15.95 10.40 -4.75
N THR A 16 16.62 11.32 -4.08
CA THR A 16 17.60 10.95 -3.07
C THR A 16 16.90 10.65 -1.74
N SER A 17 17.63 10.07 -0.82
CA SER A 17 17.15 9.84 0.53
C SER A 17 18.05 10.56 1.52
N ARG A 18 17.46 10.98 2.65
CA ARG A 18 18.21 11.47 3.80
C ARG A 18 19.21 10.40 4.27
N ASP A 19 20.31 10.85 4.88
CA ASP A 19 21.34 9.92 5.37
C ASP A 19 20.75 8.87 6.32
N PRO A 20 21.04 7.56 6.14
CA PRO A 20 20.49 6.49 6.98
C PRO A 20 20.80 6.63 8.46
N ALA A 21 21.99 7.14 8.83
CA ALA A 21 22.39 7.32 10.22
C ALA A 21 21.64 8.49 10.90
N GLU A 22 21.19 9.47 10.11
CA GLU A 22 20.43 10.61 10.62
C GLU A 22 18.92 10.30 10.67
N ARG A 23 18.34 9.82 9.56
CA ARG A 23 16.89 9.62 9.42
C ARG A 23 16.31 8.56 10.35
N VAL A 24 17.13 7.64 10.84
CA VAL A 24 16.70 6.59 11.78
C VAL A 24 16.27 7.14 13.16
N HIS A 25 16.63 8.39 13.47
CA HIS A 25 16.32 9.03 14.75
C HIS A 25 14.99 9.82 14.75
N ASP A 26 14.29 9.86 13.63
CA ASP A 26 13.00 10.54 13.52
C ASP A 26 11.98 9.74 12.69
N TRP A 27 10.78 10.30 12.56
CA TRP A 27 9.68 9.70 11.79
C TRP A 27 9.33 10.53 10.54
N GLU A 28 10.20 11.49 10.16
CA GLU A 28 9.99 12.33 8.99
C GLU A 28 10.23 11.57 7.69
N GLU A 29 9.59 12.02 6.62
CA GLU A 29 9.75 11.42 5.28
C GLU A 29 11.23 11.43 4.88
N PHE A 30 11.71 10.29 4.41
CA PHE A 30 13.12 10.16 4.06
C PHE A 30 13.42 10.50 2.60
N HIS A 31 12.43 10.59 1.73
CA HIS A 31 12.61 10.94 0.32
C HIS A 31 12.89 12.43 0.16
N LEU A 32 13.88 12.75 -0.66
CA LEU A 32 14.24 14.10 -1.06
C LEU A 32 14.03 14.24 -2.58
N PRO A 33 13.04 15.03 -3.02
CA PRO A 33 12.71 15.16 -4.43
C PRO A 33 13.84 15.83 -5.22
N LEU A 34 14.02 15.41 -6.47
CA LEU A 34 14.93 16.08 -7.38
C LEU A 34 14.45 17.51 -7.68
N PRO A 35 15.39 18.47 -7.90
CA PRO A 35 15.06 19.78 -8.44
C PRO A 35 14.32 19.68 -9.78
N GLU A 36 13.46 20.67 -10.08
CA GLU A 36 12.60 20.68 -11.27
C GLU A 36 13.35 20.42 -12.56
N GLU A 37 14.51 21.06 -12.77
CA GLU A 37 15.31 20.88 -13.99
C GLU A 37 15.76 19.43 -14.18
N LEU A 38 16.24 18.78 -13.12
CA LEU A 38 16.62 17.38 -13.15
C LEU A 38 15.37 16.48 -13.35
N ARG A 39 14.24 16.83 -12.76
CA ARG A 39 12.99 16.11 -12.96
C ARG A 39 12.52 16.17 -14.41
N ARG A 40 12.61 17.32 -15.07
CA ARG A 40 12.34 17.48 -16.51
C ARG A 40 13.25 16.60 -17.37
N GLN A 41 14.53 16.47 -17.01
CA GLN A 41 15.46 15.55 -17.67
C GLN A 41 15.02 14.08 -17.49
N GLN A 42 14.52 13.70 -16.30
CA GLN A 42 13.97 12.35 -16.08
C GLN A 42 12.72 12.09 -16.90
N GLY A 43 11.82 13.06 -17.03
CA GLY A 43 10.69 12.98 -17.96
C GLY A 43 11.13 12.82 -19.43
N ALA A 44 12.21 13.53 -19.83
CA ALA A 44 12.77 13.45 -21.17
C ALA A 44 13.32 12.08 -21.54
N ARG A 45 13.68 11.24 -20.56
CA ARG A 45 14.17 9.88 -20.80
C ARG A 45 13.11 8.95 -21.40
N CYS A 46 11.81 9.31 -21.26
CA CYS A 46 10.75 8.53 -21.89
C CYS A 46 10.74 8.74 -23.41
N MET A 47 11.12 7.72 -24.17
CA MET A 47 11.15 7.76 -25.63
C MET A 47 9.76 7.65 -26.29
N ASN A 48 8.69 7.58 -25.50
CA ASN A 48 7.31 7.40 -25.99
C ASN A 48 7.20 6.24 -26.98
N CYS A 49 7.66 5.05 -26.59
CA CYS A 49 7.64 3.85 -27.42
C CYS A 49 6.20 3.49 -27.85
N GLY A 50 6.03 3.05 -29.11
CA GLY A 50 4.71 2.77 -29.67
C GLY A 50 3.95 1.63 -28.98
N VAL A 51 4.63 0.77 -28.24
CA VAL A 51 4.05 -0.30 -27.40
C VAL A 51 4.55 -0.13 -25.95
N PRO A 52 3.84 0.68 -25.16
CA PRO A 52 4.29 1.00 -23.80
C PRO A 52 3.93 -0.12 -22.82
N PHE A 53 4.81 -1.12 -22.66
CA PHE A 53 4.61 -2.20 -21.69
C PHE A 53 4.44 -1.70 -20.26
N CYS A 54 4.96 -0.51 -19.93
CA CYS A 54 4.72 0.13 -18.64
C CYS A 54 3.21 0.34 -18.32
N GLN A 55 2.33 0.32 -19.33
CA GLN A 55 0.88 0.49 -19.19
C GLN A 55 0.08 -0.83 -19.18
N THR A 56 0.71 -2.00 -19.34
CA THR A 56 -0.02 -3.25 -19.65
C THR A 56 -0.83 -3.83 -18.49
N GLY A 57 -0.40 -3.65 -17.25
CA GLY A 57 -1.11 -4.19 -16.08
C GLY A 57 -1.24 -5.71 -16.06
N MET A 58 -0.27 -6.43 -16.59
CA MET A 58 -0.29 -7.88 -16.68
C MET A 58 0.28 -8.55 -15.41
N VAL A 59 -0.03 -9.83 -15.25
CA VAL A 59 0.72 -10.73 -14.37
C VAL A 59 1.53 -11.66 -15.24
N TYR A 60 2.85 -11.56 -15.15
CA TYR A 60 3.79 -12.42 -15.89
C TYR A 60 4.62 -13.23 -14.89
N GLU A 61 4.65 -14.56 -15.03
CA GLU A 61 5.32 -15.46 -14.10
C GLU A 61 4.99 -15.21 -12.61
N GLY A 62 3.72 -14.91 -12.32
CA GLY A 62 3.26 -14.62 -10.96
C GLY A 62 3.66 -13.25 -10.40
N ARG A 63 4.28 -12.38 -11.20
CA ARG A 63 4.69 -11.02 -10.82
C ARG A 63 3.89 -9.99 -11.59
N ALA A 64 3.64 -8.85 -10.94
CA ALA A 64 3.03 -7.69 -11.62
C ALA A 64 4.00 -7.12 -12.65
N PHE A 65 3.52 -6.88 -13.87
CA PHE A 65 4.26 -6.34 -15.00
C PHE A 65 3.46 -5.21 -15.65
N GLY A 66 4.01 -4.01 -15.66
CA GLY A 66 3.29 -2.80 -16.07
C GLY A 66 2.32 -2.28 -15.02
N CYS A 67 1.68 -1.17 -15.31
CA CYS A 67 0.75 -0.50 -14.40
C CYS A 67 -0.68 -1.03 -14.58
N PRO A 68 -1.31 -1.66 -13.56
CA PRO A 68 -2.69 -2.16 -13.65
C PRO A 68 -3.75 -1.06 -13.75
N LEU A 69 -3.38 0.19 -13.53
CA LEU A 69 -4.25 1.35 -13.80
C LEU A 69 -4.21 1.79 -15.27
N HIS A 70 -3.37 1.16 -16.10
CA HIS A 70 -3.10 1.58 -17.48
C HIS A 70 -2.73 3.07 -17.57
N ASN A 71 -1.90 3.51 -16.58
CA ASN A 71 -1.53 4.91 -16.39
C ASN A 71 -0.85 5.45 -17.66
N LEU A 72 -1.21 6.66 -18.07
CA LEU A 72 -0.78 7.31 -19.32
C LEU A 72 0.68 7.81 -19.23
N ILE A 73 1.58 6.90 -18.84
CA ILE A 73 2.97 7.16 -18.48
C ILE A 73 3.74 7.95 -19.56
N PRO A 74 3.70 7.59 -20.86
CA PRO A 74 4.39 8.36 -21.88
C PRO A 74 3.84 9.79 -22.02
N GLU A 75 2.52 9.96 -21.90
CA GLU A 75 1.88 11.26 -22.09
C GLU A 75 2.29 12.27 -21.00
N TRP A 76 2.19 11.87 -19.72
CA TRP A 76 2.54 12.82 -18.67
C TRP A 76 4.06 13.01 -18.51
N ASN A 77 4.92 12.05 -18.90
CA ASN A 77 6.36 12.28 -18.99
C ASN A 77 6.72 13.33 -20.07
N ASP A 78 6.02 13.33 -21.21
CA ASP A 78 6.17 14.38 -22.22
C ASP A 78 5.77 15.77 -21.68
N MET A 79 4.72 15.80 -20.86
CA MET A 79 4.29 17.05 -20.21
C MET A 79 5.32 17.52 -19.15
N ILE A 80 5.94 16.62 -18.39
CA ILE A 80 7.03 16.95 -17.46
C ILE A 80 8.23 17.54 -18.22
N LEU A 81 8.66 16.91 -19.31
CA LEU A 81 9.74 17.43 -20.19
C LEU A 81 9.48 18.87 -20.61
N SER A 82 8.25 19.15 -21.06
CA SER A 82 7.85 20.49 -21.52
C SER A 82 7.58 21.50 -20.39
N GLY A 83 7.67 21.10 -19.11
CA GLY A 83 7.32 21.92 -17.95
C GLY A 83 5.82 22.21 -17.82
N ASN A 84 4.99 21.41 -18.48
CA ASN A 84 3.52 21.61 -18.46
C ASN A 84 2.87 20.77 -17.36
N TRP A 85 3.12 21.14 -16.12
CA TRP A 85 2.69 20.43 -14.92
C TRP A 85 1.18 20.25 -14.78
N GLY A 86 0.39 21.24 -15.24
CA GLY A 86 -1.09 21.14 -15.23
C GLY A 86 -1.63 20.06 -16.14
N HIS A 87 -1.06 19.92 -17.34
CA HIS A 87 -1.43 18.84 -18.25
C HIS A 87 -0.87 17.48 -17.79
N ALA A 88 0.34 17.45 -17.21
CA ALA A 88 0.88 16.24 -16.58
C ALA A 88 -0.09 15.71 -15.49
N LEU A 89 -0.57 16.59 -14.60
CA LEU A 89 -1.57 16.25 -13.60
C LEU A 89 -2.86 15.69 -14.22
N SER A 90 -3.40 16.37 -15.23
CA SER A 90 -4.63 15.93 -15.91
C SER A 90 -4.51 14.53 -16.53
N ARG A 91 -3.34 14.20 -17.09
CA ARG A 91 -3.08 12.87 -17.67
C ARG A 91 -2.89 11.80 -16.58
N LEU A 92 -2.17 12.14 -15.54
CA LEU A 92 -1.88 11.25 -14.40
C LEU A 92 -3.17 10.88 -13.66
N THR A 93 -3.96 11.87 -13.28
CA THR A 93 -5.18 11.66 -12.48
C THR A 93 -6.36 11.06 -13.29
N LYS A 94 -6.24 10.97 -14.61
CA LYS A 94 -7.23 10.25 -15.43
C LYS A 94 -7.27 8.75 -15.11
N ALA A 95 -6.13 8.15 -14.85
CA ALA A 95 -6.00 6.73 -14.57
C ALA A 95 -5.73 6.43 -13.09
N ASN A 96 -5.00 7.29 -12.37
CA ASN A 96 -4.63 7.09 -10.97
C ASN A 96 -5.31 8.13 -10.06
N ASN A 97 -6.10 7.65 -9.09
CA ASN A 97 -6.78 8.51 -8.12
C ASN A 97 -5.81 9.11 -7.09
N PHE A 98 -4.74 8.36 -6.75
CA PHE A 98 -3.88 8.68 -5.61
C PHE A 98 -2.38 8.57 -5.94
N PRO A 99 -1.86 9.42 -6.83
CA PRO A 99 -0.45 9.40 -7.20
C PRO A 99 0.49 9.66 -6.01
N GLU A 100 0.04 10.40 -5.00
CA GLU A 100 0.78 10.65 -3.77
C GLU A 100 1.01 9.38 -2.94
N PHE A 101 0.14 8.39 -3.04
CA PHE A 101 0.31 7.10 -2.39
C PHE A 101 1.15 6.16 -3.25
N THR A 102 0.79 6.01 -4.53
CA THR A 102 1.53 5.12 -5.44
C THR A 102 2.96 5.61 -5.66
N GLY A 103 3.19 6.89 -5.76
CA GLY A 103 4.52 7.48 -5.89
C GLY A 103 5.44 7.22 -4.70
N ARG A 104 4.87 6.97 -3.50
CA ARG A 104 5.65 6.65 -2.29
C ARG A 104 5.80 5.16 -2.02
N VAL A 105 4.73 4.37 -2.24
CA VAL A 105 4.68 2.99 -1.73
C VAL A 105 4.44 1.91 -2.78
N CYS A 106 4.24 2.27 -4.06
CA CYS A 106 4.16 1.29 -5.12
C CYS A 106 5.57 0.78 -5.48
N PRO A 107 5.78 -0.55 -5.61
CA PRO A 107 7.07 -1.10 -6.05
C PRO A 107 7.35 -0.86 -7.54
N ALA A 108 6.53 -0.06 -8.23
CA ALA A 108 6.70 0.39 -9.61
C ALA A 108 6.87 -0.74 -10.64
N PRO A 109 5.93 -1.69 -10.77
CA PRO A 109 6.01 -2.73 -11.79
C PRO A 109 6.05 -2.16 -13.22
N CYS A 110 5.65 -0.91 -13.38
CA CYS A 110 5.76 -0.16 -14.63
C CYS A 110 7.23 0.15 -15.01
N GLU A 111 8.12 0.38 -14.03
CA GLU A 111 9.54 0.57 -14.27
C GLU A 111 10.20 -0.74 -14.73
N HIS A 112 9.86 -1.88 -14.10
CA HIS A 112 10.33 -3.19 -14.53
C HIS A 112 9.88 -3.56 -15.95
N ALA A 113 8.74 -3.05 -16.38
CA ALA A 113 8.21 -3.25 -17.73
C ALA A 113 8.69 -2.20 -18.75
N CYS A 114 9.48 -1.23 -18.33
CA CYS A 114 9.93 -0.15 -19.20
C CYS A 114 10.91 -0.66 -20.26
N VAL A 115 10.63 -0.41 -21.54
CA VAL A 115 11.46 -0.84 -22.67
C VAL A 115 12.88 -0.25 -22.59
N CYS A 116 13.07 0.94 -22.01
CA CYS A 116 14.40 1.50 -21.79
C CYS A 116 15.29 0.59 -20.92
N GLY A 117 14.69 -0.20 -20.02
CA GLY A 117 15.41 -1.18 -19.19
C GLY A 117 16.06 -2.33 -19.95
N ILE A 118 15.73 -2.53 -21.25
CA ILE A 118 16.34 -3.56 -22.09
C ILE A 118 17.76 -3.13 -22.52
N TYR A 119 17.96 -1.83 -22.71
CA TYR A 119 19.21 -1.26 -23.25
C TYR A 119 20.01 -0.45 -22.22
N GLY A 120 19.46 -0.27 -21.02
CA GLY A 120 20.08 0.52 -19.97
C GLY A 120 19.13 0.62 -18.75
N ASP A 121 19.00 1.80 -18.16
CA ASP A 121 18.16 2.02 -17.01
C ASP A 121 16.72 2.38 -17.41
N PRO A 122 15.67 1.80 -16.76
CA PRO A 122 14.29 2.21 -16.96
C PRO A 122 14.06 3.69 -16.59
N ILE A 123 12.90 4.22 -16.93
CA ILE A 123 12.47 5.56 -16.52
C ILE A 123 12.13 5.55 -15.03
N THR A 124 12.41 6.64 -14.30
CA THR A 124 12.00 6.86 -12.91
C THR A 124 10.51 7.23 -12.85
N ILE A 125 9.64 6.27 -13.20
CA ILE A 125 8.21 6.52 -13.38
C ILE A 125 7.56 6.91 -12.06
N ARG A 126 7.87 6.19 -10.99
CA ARG A 126 7.32 6.42 -9.65
C ARG A 126 7.67 7.81 -9.11
N ASP A 127 8.93 8.20 -9.20
CA ASP A 127 9.39 9.50 -8.70
C ASP A 127 8.85 10.66 -9.55
N ASN A 128 8.73 10.46 -10.87
CA ASN A 128 8.10 11.43 -11.76
C ASN A 128 6.62 11.61 -11.44
N GLU A 129 5.89 10.53 -11.19
CA GLU A 129 4.49 10.54 -10.76
C GLU A 129 4.32 11.31 -9.45
N LEU A 130 5.16 11.03 -8.45
CA LEU A 130 5.16 11.72 -7.17
C LEU A 130 5.38 13.22 -7.33
N SER A 131 6.35 13.61 -8.17
CA SER A 131 6.66 15.03 -8.38
C SER A 131 5.49 15.81 -8.99
N VAL A 132 4.71 15.19 -9.89
CA VAL A 132 3.53 15.83 -10.50
C VAL A 132 2.46 16.11 -9.46
N ILE A 133 2.16 15.14 -8.59
CA ILE A 133 1.09 15.33 -7.60
C ILE A 133 1.51 16.25 -6.47
N GLU A 134 2.77 16.20 -6.01
CA GLU A 134 3.25 17.10 -4.96
C GLU A 134 3.30 18.56 -5.46
N ASP A 135 3.75 18.81 -6.70
CA ASP A 135 3.63 20.12 -7.32
C ASP A 135 2.18 20.60 -7.40
N ALA A 136 1.25 19.69 -7.72
CA ALA A 136 -0.16 20.04 -7.83
C ALA A 136 -0.77 20.46 -6.49
N PHE A 137 -0.42 19.83 -5.38
CA PHE A 137 -0.83 20.24 -4.04
C PHE A 137 -0.14 21.54 -3.62
N ALA A 138 1.18 21.65 -3.79
CA ALA A 138 1.96 22.84 -3.43
C ALA A 138 1.50 24.08 -4.17
N SER A 139 1.21 23.96 -5.47
CA SER A 139 0.74 25.06 -6.33
C SER A 139 -0.77 25.30 -6.25
N ARG A 140 -1.50 24.55 -5.42
CA ARG A 140 -2.96 24.60 -5.29
C ARG A 140 -3.72 24.32 -6.60
N ARG A 141 -3.13 23.54 -7.51
CA ARG A 141 -3.83 23.02 -8.70
C ARG A 141 -4.76 21.86 -8.33
N MET A 142 -4.41 21.09 -7.30
CA MET A 142 -5.30 20.08 -6.73
C MET A 142 -6.39 20.79 -5.92
N ARG A 143 -7.63 20.72 -6.42
CA ARG A 143 -8.80 21.41 -5.83
C ARG A 143 -9.98 20.45 -5.81
N PRO A 144 -10.91 20.61 -4.84
CA PRO A 144 -12.14 19.84 -4.79
C PRO A 144 -12.96 19.98 -6.08
N ARG A 145 -13.41 18.85 -6.62
CA ARG A 145 -14.22 18.76 -7.84
C ARG A 145 -15.54 18.07 -7.51
N ARG A 146 -16.55 18.87 -7.20
CA ARG A 146 -17.90 18.35 -6.96
C ARG A 146 -18.56 17.96 -8.29
N PRO A 147 -19.35 16.87 -8.31
CA PRO A 147 -20.09 16.49 -9.49
C PRO A 147 -21.10 17.61 -9.86
N PRO A 148 -21.29 17.89 -11.15
CA PRO A 148 -22.23 18.92 -11.59
C PRO A 148 -23.68 18.55 -11.33
N GLN A 149 -23.98 17.27 -11.18
CA GLN A 149 -25.32 16.74 -10.92
C GLN A 149 -25.24 15.49 -10.03
N TRP A 150 -26.14 15.42 -9.05
CA TRP A 150 -26.30 14.26 -8.18
C TRP A 150 -27.33 13.29 -8.73
N SER A 151 -27.04 12.00 -8.66
CA SER A 151 -27.93 10.91 -9.12
C SER A 151 -29.06 10.61 -8.15
N GLY A 152 -28.94 11.04 -6.90
CA GLY A 152 -29.83 10.66 -5.80
C GLY A 152 -29.60 9.24 -5.26
N LYS A 153 -28.72 8.43 -5.87
CA LYS A 153 -28.37 7.09 -5.41
C LYS A 153 -27.38 7.14 -4.27
N LYS A 154 -27.62 6.33 -3.23
CA LYS A 154 -26.80 6.22 -2.02
C LYS A 154 -25.92 4.97 -2.10
N VAL A 155 -24.62 5.11 -1.97
CA VAL A 155 -23.67 3.99 -1.96
C VAL A 155 -22.90 3.99 -0.64
N CYS A 156 -22.87 2.83 0.01
CA CYS A 156 -22.00 2.57 1.15
C CYS A 156 -20.74 1.84 0.67
N VAL A 157 -19.57 2.37 1.01
CA VAL A 157 -18.29 1.68 0.85
C VAL A 157 -17.80 1.29 2.23
N VAL A 158 -17.63 -0.02 2.48
CA VAL A 158 -17.17 -0.57 3.75
C VAL A 158 -15.68 -0.81 3.68
N GLY A 159 -14.93 -0.05 4.45
CA GLY A 159 -13.46 -0.02 4.46
C GLY A 159 -12.90 1.15 3.66
N SER A 160 -11.98 1.89 4.28
CA SER A 160 -11.36 3.10 3.76
C SER A 160 -9.92 2.89 3.27
N GLY A 161 -9.52 1.64 3.00
CA GLY A 161 -8.23 1.34 2.36
C GLY A 161 -8.19 1.84 0.90
N PRO A 162 -7.06 1.65 0.18
CA PRO A 162 -6.88 2.15 -1.19
C PRO A 162 -8.01 1.78 -2.15
N ALA A 163 -8.54 0.55 -2.05
CA ALA A 163 -9.66 0.10 -2.90
C ALA A 163 -10.96 0.86 -2.59
N GLY A 164 -11.30 1.00 -1.31
CA GLY A 164 -12.50 1.71 -0.89
C GLY A 164 -12.42 3.20 -1.21
N LEU A 165 -11.28 3.84 -0.97
CA LEU A 165 -11.08 5.25 -1.34
C LEU A 165 -11.20 5.45 -2.85
N ALA A 166 -10.60 4.57 -3.68
CA ALA A 166 -10.67 4.68 -5.13
C ALA A 166 -12.11 4.49 -5.65
N ALA A 167 -12.84 3.55 -5.08
CA ALA A 167 -14.24 3.37 -5.42
C ALA A 167 -15.10 4.57 -5.00
N ALA A 168 -14.89 5.08 -3.79
CA ALA A 168 -15.61 6.25 -3.28
C ALA A 168 -15.36 7.49 -4.15
N ASP A 169 -14.11 7.75 -4.54
CA ASP A 169 -13.73 8.85 -5.43
C ASP A 169 -14.45 8.74 -6.78
N GLN A 170 -14.40 7.57 -7.43
CA GLN A 170 -15.05 7.37 -8.73
C GLN A 170 -16.58 7.53 -8.66
N LEU A 171 -17.21 6.92 -7.65
CA LEU A 171 -18.67 6.98 -7.47
C LEU A 171 -19.15 8.39 -7.11
N ASN A 172 -18.39 9.12 -6.27
CA ASN A 172 -18.71 10.50 -5.93
C ASN A 172 -18.59 11.41 -7.15
N HIS A 173 -17.51 11.32 -7.92
CA HIS A 173 -17.35 12.10 -9.17
C HIS A 173 -18.42 11.75 -10.23
N ARG A 174 -18.96 10.53 -10.19
CA ARG A 174 -20.10 10.13 -11.03
C ARG A 174 -21.42 10.74 -10.57
N GLY A 175 -21.47 11.28 -9.37
CA GLY A 175 -22.63 11.97 -8.79
C GLY A 175 -23.45 11.12 -7.82
N HIS A 176 -22.92 10.01 -7.32
CA HIS A 176 -23.58 9.25 -6.26
C HIS A 176 -23.31 9.87 -4.88
N LEU A 177 -24.25 9.68 -3.95
CA LEU A 177 -24.10 10.05 -2.54
C LEU A 177 -23.32 8.93 -1.86
N VAL A 178 -22.03 9.15 -1.61
CA VAL A 178 -21.11 8.12 -1.12
C VAL A 178 -20.82 8.31 0.36
N THR A 179 -21.03 7.24 1.13
CA THR A 179 -20.57 7.14 2.52
C THR A 179 -19.54 6.03 2.64
N VAL A 180 -18.38 6.35 3.18
CA VAL A 180 -17.32 5.40 3.52
C VAL A 180 -17.41 5.09 5.01
N VAL A 181 -17.60 3.83 5.35
CA VAL A 181 -17.63 3.32 6.73
C VAL A 181 -16.29 2.69 7.07
N GLU A 182 -15.70 3.07 8.19
CA GLU A 182 -14.39 2.58 8.65
C GLU A 182 -14.47 2.18 10.12
N ARG A 183 -13.94 0.98 10.45
CA ARG A 183 -13.91 0.50 11.86
C ARG A 183 -12.89 1.22 12.73
N ALA A 184 -11.82 1.75 12.13
CA ALA A 184 -10.82 2.53 12.85
C ALA A 184 -11.28 3.97 13.09
N GLU A 185 -10.57 4.70 13.96
CA GLU A 185 -10.88 6.10 14.29
C GLU A 185 -10.57 7.08 13.16
N ARG A 186 -9.67 6.71 12.24
CA ARG A 186 -9.30 7.51 11.06
C ARG A 186 -9.39 6.68 9.79
N PRO A 187 -9.79 7.29 8.68
CA PRO A 187 -9.82 6.60 7.39
C PRO A 187 -8.41 6.44 6.81
N GLY A 188 -8.27 5.49 5.88
CA GLY A 188 -7.03 5.24 5.15
C GLY A 188 -6.55 3.77 5.20
N GLY A 189 -7.12 2.94 6.07
CA GLY A 189 -6.72 1.53 6.20
C GLY A 189 -5.22 1.37 6.42
N LEU A 190 -4.55 0.53 5.65
CA LEU A 190 -3.10 0.32 5.77
C LEU A 190 -2.26 1.56 5.40
N LEU A 191 -2.77 2.51 4.59
CA LEU A 191 -2.09 3.78 4.32
C LEU A 191 -1.93 4.59 5.62
N MET A 192 -2.95 4.57 6.47
CA MET A 192 -2.94 5.26 7.77
C MET A 192 -2.21 4.45 8.84
N TYR A 193 -2.48 3.15 8.97
CA TYR A 193 -2.08 2.35 10.12
C TYR A 193 -1.01 1.30 9.87
N GLY A 194 -0.80 0.88 8.61
CA GLY A 194 0.13 -0.21 8.28
C GLY A 194 1.49 0.27 7.75
N ILE A 195 1.53 1.42 7.08
CA ILE A 195 2.74 1.98 6.51
C ILE A 195 3.34 2.99 7.49
N PRO A 196 4.64 2.92 7.83
CA PRO A 196 5.27 3.88 8.74
C PRO A 196 5.28 5.32 8.20
N ASN A 197 5.29 6.31 9.10
CA ASN A 197 5.24 7.73 8.73
C ASN A 197 6.43 8.17 7.87
N MET A 198 7.63 7.65 8.14
CA MET A 198 8.82 7.98 7.36
C MET A 198 8.77 7.53 5.89
N LYS A 199 7.86 6.63 5.55
CA LYS A 199 7.63 6.14 4.18
C LYS A 199 6.39 6.78 3.54
N LEU A 200 5.35 7.02 4.34
CA LEU A 200 4.12 7.70 3.94
C LEU A 200 3.61 8.58 5.09
N PRO A 201 3.87 9.89 5.06
CA PRO A 201 3.39 10.82 6.07
C PRO A 201 1.87 10.79 6.23
N LYS A 202 1.38 10.85 7.47
CA LYS A 202 -0.06 10.72 7.74
C LYS A 202 -0.85 11.97 7.36
N ASP A 203 -0.20 13.12 7.29
CA ASP A 203 -0.76 14.35 6.74
C ASP A 203 -1.02 14.24 5.23
N VAL A 204 -0.20 13.49 4.48
CA VAL A 204 -0.45 13.20 3.06
C VAL A 204 -1.72 12.37 2.89
N VAL A 205 -1.95 11.39 3.78
CA VAL A 205 -3.21 10.63 3.77
C VAL A 205 -4.38 11.52 4.16
N GLN A 206 -4.22 12.31 5.22
CA GLN A 206 -5.29 13.18 5.72
C GLN A 206 -5.68 14.25 4.68
N ARG A 207 -4.72 14.92 4.04
CA ARG A 207 -5.04 15.92 3.00
C ARG A 207 -5.86 15.35 1.83
N ARG A 208 -5.69 14.06 1.49
CA ARG A 208 -6.52 13.38 0.48
C ARG A 208 -7.93 13.13 1.01
N ILE A 209 -8.06 12.71 2.26
CA ILE A 209 -9.37 12.51 2.90
C ILE A 209 -10.12 13.84 2.99
N ASP A 210 -9.44 14.91 3.36
CA ASP A 210 -10.03 16.26 3.43
C ASP A 210 -10.52 16.71 2.04
N LEU A 211 -9.72 16.50 1.00
CA LEU A 211 -10.10 16.81 -0.37
C LEU A 211 -11.36 16.04 -0.80
N MET A 212 -11.42 14.72 -0.54
CA MET A 212 -12.59 13.89 -0.87
C MET A 212 -13.83 14.31 -0.05
N THR A 213 -13.64 14.73 1.20
CA THR A 213 -14.71 15.27 2.04
C THR A 213 -15.26 16.58 1.46
N ASP A 214 -14.39 17.48 1.02
CA ASP A 214 -14.78 18.73 0.35
C ASP A 214 -15.49 18.47 -0.99
N GLU A 215 -15.20 17.37 -1.66
CA GLU A 215 -15.87 16.91 -2.88
C GLU A 215 -17.26 16.30 -2.62
N GLY A 216 -17.55 15.90 -1.38
CA GLY A 216 -18.87 15.42 -0.95
C GLY A 216 -18.92 13.97 -0.45
N VAL A 217 -17.78 13.29 -0.32
CA VAL A 217 -17.71 11.97 0.31
C VAL A 217 -17.88 12.11 1.83
N THR A 218 -18.78 11.31 2.40
CA THR A 218 -18.97 11.26 3.86
C THR A 218 -18.15 10.11 4.45
N PHE A 219 -17.35 10.39 5.48
CA PHE A 219 -16.61 9.37 6.23
C PHE A 219 -17.25 9.15 7.60
N VAL A 220 -17.55 7.89 7.94
CA VAL A 220 -18.08 7.46 9.24
C VAL A 220 -17.10 6.48 9.85
N CYS A 221 -16.30 6.95 10.79
CA CYS A 221 -15.27 6.18 11.47
C CYS A 221 -15.76 5.61 12.81
N GLY A 222 -15.08 4.57 13.33
CA GLY A 222 -15.46 3.90 14.57
C GLY A 222 -16.70 3.00 14.43
N LEU A 223 -17.09 2.65 13.20
CA LEU A 223 -18.23 1.80 12.92
C LEU A 223 -17.79 0.46 12.33
N ASP A 224 -17.94 -0.62 13.10
CA ASP A 224 -17.59 -1.97 12.67
C ASP A 224 -18.78 -2.61 11.92
N ALA A 225 -18.57 -2.94 10.67
CA ALA A 225 -19.56 -3.58 9.80
C ALA A 225 -19.57 -5.10 9.92
N SER A 226 -18.73 -5.70 10.77
CA SER A 226 -18.83 -7.12 11.14
C SER A 226 -19.96 -7.39 12.16
N ASP A 227 -20.52 -6.34 12.77
CA ASP A 227 -21.74 -6.43 13.57
C ASP A 227 -22.97 -6.61 12.67
N GLU A 228 -23.75 -7.66 12.93
CA GLU A 228 -24.89 -8.04 12.10
C GLU A 228 -26.01 -6.97 12.07
N ALA A 229 -26.23 -6.25 13.19
CA ALA A 229 -27.20 -5.16 13.22
C ALA A 229 -26.75 -3.97 12.37
N THR A 230 -25.45 -3.66 12.41
CA THR A 230 -24.83 -2.65 11.56
C THR A 230 -24.95 -3.04 10.09
N ALA A 231 -24.58 -4.27 9.72
CA ALA A 231 -24.69 -4.76 8.34
C ALA A 231 -26.15 -4.67 7.81
N ARG A 232 -27.14 -5.12 8.59
CA ARG A 232 -28.58 -4.99 8.24
C ARG A 232 -29.00 -3.54 8.04
N ARG A 233 -28.55 -2.62 8.89
CA ARG A 233 -28.83 -1.20 8.76
C ARG A 233 -28.26 -0.64 7.45
N LEU A 234 -26.99 -0.90 7.17
CA LEU A 234 -26.34 -0.47 5.93
C LEU A 234 -27.07 -1.04 4.70
N MET A 235 -27.47 -2.31 4.74
CA MET A 235 -28.27 -2.92 3.68
C MET A 235 -29.63 -2.24 3.48
N SER A 236 -30.26 -1.69 4.52
CA SER A 236 -31.56 -1.02 4.40
C SER A 236 -31.46 0.43 3.95
N GLU A 237 -30.38 1.15 4.29
CA GLU A 237 -30.23 2.59 4.08
C GLU A 237 -29.63 2.96 2.72
N TYR A 238 -28.90 2.02 2.07
CA TYR A 238 -28.15 2.28 0.83
C TYR A 238 -28.67 1.47 -0.36
N ASP A 239 -28.59 2.06 -1.55
CA ASP A 239 -28.98 1.41 -2.81
C ASP A 239 -27.96 0.36 -3.27
N ALA A 240 -26.69 0.51 -2.88
CA ALA A 240 -25.63 -0.48 -3.08
C ALA A 240 -24.60 -0.42 -1.94
N VAL A 241 -23.98 -1.57 -1.64
CA VAL A 241 -22.92 -1.72 -0.65
C VAL A 241 -21.70 -2.34 -1.34
N LEU A 242 -20.53 -1.71 -1.18
CA LEU A 242 -19.27 -2.21 -1.72
C LEU A 242 -18.30 -2.53 -0.58
N LEU A 243 -17.98 -3.81 -0.42
CA LEU A 243 -17.06 -4.31 0.60
C LEU A 243 -15.60 -4.19 0.13
N CYS A 244 -14.79 -3.42 0.88
CA CYS A 244 -13.38 -3.12 0.61
C CYS A 244 -12.50 -3.28 1.85
N CYS A 245 -12.76 -4.32 2.67
CA CYS A 245 -12.15 -4.48 3.99
C CYS A 245 -10.71 -5.02 3.97
N GLY A 246 -10.16 -5.29 2.78
CA GLY A 246 -8.80 -5.79 2.62
C GLY A 246 -8.66 -7.29 2.96
N ALA A 247 -7.40 -7.73 3.11
CA ALA A 247 -7.04 -9.04 3.61
C ALA A 247 -6.56 -8.87 5.06
N GLY A 248 -7.41 -9.22 6.02
CA GLY A 248 -7.15 -8.98 7.44
C GLY A 248 -6.65 -10.22 8.19
N GLU A 249 -6.94 -11.42 7.67
CA GLU A 249 -6.55 -12.68 8.31
C GLU A 249 -5.06 -12.98 8.11
N PRO A 250 -4.21 -12.93 9.15
CA PRO A 250 -2.79 -13.16 8.99
C PRO A 250 -2.49 -14.65 8.73
N ARG A 251 -1.40 -14.93 8.01
CA ARG A 251 -0.91 -16.32 7.86
C ARG A 251 -0.32 -16.81 9.17
N PRO A 252 -0.77 -17.98 9.68
CA PRO A 252 -0.20 -18.57 10.89
C PRO A 252 1.31 -18.75 10.79
N LEU A 253 2.02 -18.52 11.88
CA LEU A 253 3.48 -18.68 11.96
C LEU A 253 3.92 -20.14 11.96
N GLY A 254 3.00 -21.07 12.21
CA GLY A 254 3.32 -22.52 12.37
C GLY A 254 4.06 -22.83 13.67
N LEU A 255 3.96 -21.95 14.66
CA LEU A 255 4.57 -22.05 15.99
C LEU A 255 3.46 -22.19 17.04
N ASP A 256 3.73 -22.90 18.12
CA ASP A 256 2.85 -22.90 19.28
C ASP A 256 3.07 -21.60 20.06
N THR A 257 2.12 -20.69 19.94
CA THR A 257 2.12 -19.37 20.59
C THR A 257 1.10 -19.26 21.71
N GLN A 258 0.42 -20.35 22.07
CA GLN A 258 -0.62 -20.33 23.09
C GLN A 258 -0.02 -19.96 24.46
N GLY A 259 -0.54 -18.89 25.06
CA GLY A 259 -0.05 -18.38 26.35
C GLY A 259 1.32 -17.70 26.30
N VAL A 260 1.91 -17.51 25.12
CA VAL A 260 3.19 -16.80 24.96
C VAL A 260 2.93 -15.32 24.73
N THR A 261 3.51 -14.46 25.57
CA THR A 261 3.53 -13.01 25.39
C THR A 261 4.80 -12.57 24.65
N GLY A 262 4.72 -11.49 23.85
CA GLY A 262 5.86 -11.02 23.04
C GLY A 262 5.84 -11.56 21.60
N VAL A 263 4.75 -12.16 21.15
CA VAL A 263 4.53 -12.55 19.74
C VAL A 263 3.41 -11.71 19.16
N CYS A 264 3.61 -11.14 17.96
CA CYS A 264 2.60 -10.37 17.24
C CYS A 264 2.79 -10.47 15.72
N TYR A 265 1.81 -9.98 14.97
CA TYR A 265 1.93 -9.82 13.52
C TYR A 265 2.44 -8.42 13.15
N GLY A 266 3.11 -8.32 11.97
CA GLY A 266 3.72 -7.07 11.50
C GLY A 266 2.73 -5.91 11.42
N THR A 267 1.51 -6.16 10.95
CA THR A 267 0.46 -5.12 10.87
C THR A 267 0.00 -4.62 12.24
N GLU A 268 -0.05 -5.49 13.26
CA GLU A 268 -0.38 -5.11 14.63
C GLU A 268 0.74 -4.26 15.25
N PHE A 269 2.00 -4.66 15.03
CA PHE A 269 3.16 -3.92 15.48
C PHE A 269 3.23 -2.53 14.85
N LEU A 270 3.09 -2.44 13.51
CA LEU A 270 3.12 -1.17 12.78
C LEU A 270 1.95 -0.27 13.16
N LYS A 271 0.73 -0.81 13.27
CA LYS A 271 -0.43 -0.07 13.77
C LYS A 271 -0.18 0.52 15.14
N SER A 272 0.31 -0.29 16.08
CA SER A 272 0.63 0.16 17.44
C SER A 272 1.73 1.21 17.47
N ALA A 273 2.72 1.14 16.55
CA ALA A 273 3.76 2.16 16.41
C ALA A 273 3.19 3.49 15.91
N VAL A 274 2.32 3.46 14.90
CA VAL A 274 1.64 4.66 14.39
C VAL A 274 0.72 5.27 15.45
N GLU A 275 -0.02 4.45 16.18
CA GLU A 275 -0.90 4.91 17.25
C GLU A 275 -0.14 5.66 18.36
N ARG A 276 1.07 5.18 18.72
CA ARG A 276 1.92 5.88 19.69
C ARG A 276 2.54 7.15 19.11
N ALA A 277 3.24 7.03 17.98
CA ALA A 277 4.06 8.11 17.45
C ALA A 277 3.25 9.24 16.83
N GLN A 278 2.08 8.94 16.23
CA GLN A 278 1.31 9.88 15.45
C GLN A 278 -0.06 10.23 16.04
N LEU A 279 -0.62 9.36 16.88
CA LEU A 279 -1.94 9.56 17.48
C LEU A 279 -1.88 9.79 18.99
N GLY A 280 -0.68 9.77 19.60
CA GLY A 280 -0.46 10.03 21.02
C GLY A 280 -1.09 8.99 21.96
N LYS A 281 -1.38 7.78 21.47
CA LYS A 281 -1.96 6.73 22.30
C LYS A 281 -0.87 6.05 23.15
N GLU A 282 -0.85 6.32 24.45
CA GLU A 282 0.10 5.68 25.39
C GLU A 282 -0.06 4.16 25.47
N LYS A 283 -1.30 3.67 25.44
CA LYS A 283 -1.63 2.23 25.49
C LYS A 283 -2.00 1.72 24.10
N ALA A 284 -1.04 1.18 23.37
CA ALA A 284 -1.28 0.44 22.14
C ALA A 284 -1.25 -1.08 22.40
N ALA A 285 -1.88 -1.85 21.51
CA ALA A 285 -2.08 -3.30 21.69
C ALA A 285 -0.76 -4.09 21.77
N VAL A 286 0.25 -3.71 20.99
CA VAL A 286 1.58 -4.34 20.97
C VAL A 286 2.57 -3.45 21.74
N PRO A 287 3.45 -3.99 22.60
CA PRO A 287 4.47 -3.21 23.29
C PRO A 287 5.47 -2.55 22.32
N SER A 288 6.16 -1.50 22.78
CA SER A 288 7.28 -0.92 22.04
C SER A 288 8.45 -1.89 21.99
N ALA A 289 9.23 -1.84 20.90
CA ALA A 289 10.47 -2.57 20.76
C ALA A 289 11.63 -1.99 21.60
N ALA A 290 11.43 -0.86 22.30
CA ALA A 290 12.46 -0.17 23.06
C ALA A 290 13.17 -1.10 24.07
N GLY A 291 14.48 -1.23 23.94
CA GLY A 291 15.33 -2.07 24.79
C GLY A 291 15.16 -3.58 24.63
N LEU A 292 14.33 -4.04 23.67
CA LEU A 292 14.08 -5.47 23.42
C LEU A 292 14.98 -6.00 22.30
N ASP A 293 15.25 -7.30 22.34
CA ASP A 293 15.78 -8.06 21.23
C ASP A 293 14.61 -8.50 20.35
N VAL A 294 14.62 -8.09 19.09
CA VAL A 294 13.52 -8.25 18.13
C VAL A 294 13.92 -9.26 17.06
N VAL A 295 13.05 -10.23 16.81
CA VAL A 295 13.18 -11.15 15.67
C VAL A 295 11.96 -10.95 14.74
N ILE A 296 12.23 -10.77 13.44
CA ILE A 296 11.20 -10.54 12.42
C ILE A 296 11.24 -11.70 11.43
N ILE A 297 10.09 -12.33 11.18
CA ILE A 297 9.94 -13.40 10.18
C ILE A 297 9.30 -12.82 8.92
N GLY A 298 10.04 -12.78 7.81
CA GLY A 298 9.50 -12.30 6.53
C GLY A 298 10.51 -11.54 5.69
N THR A 299 10.16 -11.25 4.43
CA THR A 299 11.07 -10.68 3.42
C THR A 299 10.48 -9.55 2.59
N GLY A 300 9.19 -9.27 2.76
CA GLY A 300 8.50 -8.21 2.01
C GLY A 300 8.58 -6.85 2.71
N ASP A 301 7.98 -5.84 2.08
CA ASP A 301 7.93 -4.46 2.59
C ASP A 301 7.51 -4.36 4.05
N THR A 302 6.52 -5.17 4.48
CA THR A 302 6.08 -5.21 5.89
C THR A 302 7.21 -5.60 6.84
N ALA A 303 8.06 -6.55 6.45
CA ALA A 303 9.20 -6.96 7.30
C ALA A 303 10.24 -5.84 7.39
N SER A 304 10.55 -5.18 6.28
CA SER A 304 11.45 -4.02 6.24
C SER A 304 10.89 -2.85 7.06
N ASP A 305 9.59 -2.58 6.92
CA ASP A 305 8.90 -1.55 7.71
C ASP A 305 8.97 -1.87 9.22
N CYS A 306 8.88 -3.16 9.61
CA CYS A 306 9.07 -3.58 11.00
C CYS A 306 10.51 -3.41 11.49
N VAL A 307 11.53 -3.71 10.64
CA VAL A 307 12.95 -3.47 10.98
C VAL A 307 13.18 -1.99 11.27
N ALA A 308 12.80 -1.12 10.33
CA ALA A 308 12.99 0.31 10.46
C ALA A 308 12.23 0.92 11.65
N THR A 309 11.04 0.40 11.95
CA THR A 309 10.22 0.81 13.08
C THR A 309 10.86 0.38 14.41
N ALA A 310 11.36 -0.85 14.50
CA ALA A 310 12.03 -1.35 15.71
C ALA A 310 13.31 -0.56 16.04
N LEU A 311 14.09 -0.20 15.00
CA LEU A 311 15.28 0.67 15.17
C LEU A 311 14.89 2.04 15.74
N ARG A 312 13.88 2.69 15.17
CA ARG A 312 13.39 4.01 15.64
C ARG A 312 12.83 3.97 17.06
N GLN A 313 12.29 2.83 17.46
CA GLN A 313 11.83 2.63 18.83
C GLN A 313 12.98 2.36 19.81
N GLY A 314 14.22 2.19 19.34
CA GLY A 314 15.40 1.93 20.18
C GLY A 314 15.49 0.48 20.66
N CYS A 315 15.22 -0.49 19.79
CA CYS A 315 15.45 -1.91 20.11
C CYS A 315 16.93 -2.16 20.44
N ARG A 316 17.21 -3.17 21.29
CA ARG A 316 18.56 -3.58 21.64
C ARG A 316 19.25 -4.26 20.46
N SER A 317 18.50 -5.13 19.79
CA SER A 317 18.94 -5.78 18.56
C SER A 317 17.74 -6.07 17.65
N VAL A 318 17.99 -6.17 16.34
CA VAL A 318 16.99 -6.62 15.37
C VAL A 318 17.61 -7.65 14.44
N THR A 319 16.89 -8.77 14.25
CA THR A 319 17.27 -9.84 13.31
C THR A 319 16.07 -10.18 12.45
N GLN A 320 16.27 -10.15 11.13
CA GLN A 320 15.25 -10.54 10.15
C GLN A 320 15.56 -11.94 9.61
N LEU A 321 14.67 -12.89 9.84
CA LEU A 321 14.83 -14.26 9.35
C LEU A 321 14.19 -14.44 7.98
N VAL A 322 15.02 -14.88 7.04
CA VAL A 322 14.68 -15.07 5.64
C VAL A 322 14.74 -16.56 5.29
N ARG A 323 13.58 -17.14 4.93
CA ARG A 323 13.47 -18.59 4.67
C ARG A 323 14.32 -19.09 3.52
N ARG A 324 14.41 -18.31 2.43
CA ARG A 324 15.15 -18.70 1.23
C ARG A 324 16.65 -18.43 1.40
N PRO A 325 17.51 -19.16 0.66
CA PRO A 325 18.95 -18.87 0.63
C PRO A 325 19.24 -17.46 0.10
N GLN A 326 20.36 -16.90 0.51
CA GLN A 326 20.81 -15.57 0.07
C GLN A 326 20.97 -15.48 -1.45
N ALA A 327 21.39 -16.56 -2.09
CA ALA A 327 21.57 -16.63 -3.54
C ALA A 327 20.30 -16.26 -4.34
N ASP A 328 19.10 -16.52 -3.79
CA ASP A 328 17.83 -16.20 -4.43
C ASP A 328 17.52 -14.68 -4.46
N TYR A 329 18.31 -13.88 -3.75
CA TYR A 329 18.12 -12.43 -3.60
C TYR A 329 19.23 -11.58 -4.22
N LEU A 330 20.23 -12.21 -4.82
CA LEU A 330 21.30 -11.49 -5.49
C LEU A 330 20.81 -10.86 -6.80
N ASP A 331 21.27 -9.65 -7.08
CA ASP A 331 21.03 -8.98 -8.37
C ASP A 331 21.89 -9.61 -9.49
N ALA A 332 21.72 -9.15 -10.72
CA ALA A 332 22.48 -9.64 -11.88
C ALA A 332 24.01 -9.45 -11.76
N GLN A 333 24.45 -8.58 -10.85
CA GLN A 333 25.86 -8.34 -10.53
C GLN A 333 26.33 -9.13 -9.30
N GLY A 334 25.50 -10.01 -8.74
CA GLY A 334 25.80 -10.82 -7.56
C GLY A 334 25.80 -10.04 -6.24
N ARG A 335 25.21 -8.84 -6.20
CA ARG A 335 25.10 -8.00 -5.00
C ARG A 335 23.77 -8.30 -4.30
N LEU A 336 23.77 -8.23 -2.98
CA LEU A 336 22.56 -8.31 -2.17
C LEU A 336 21.90 -6.91 -2.08
N PRO A 337 20.75 -6.67 -2.74
CA PRO A 337 20.07 -5.40 -2.62
C PRO A 337 19.69 -5.09 -1.16
N ALA A 338 19.95 -3.88 -0.72
CA ALA A 338 19.55 -3.37 0.58
C ALA A 338 18.50 -2.27 0.38
N ASP A 339 17.32 -2.46 0.95
CA ASP A 339 16.32 -1.41 1.03
C ASP A 339 16.66 -0.39 2.13
N TYR A 340 15.79 0.59 2.31
CA TYR A 340 16.00 1.68 3.26
C TYR A 340 16.20 1.20 4.69
N ALA A 341 15.47 0.14 5.12
CA ALA A 341 15.55 -0.40 6.48
C ALA A 341 16.87 -1.14 6.73
N HIS A 342 17.36 -1.88 5.74
CA HIS A 342 18.64 -2.57 5.81
C HIS A 342 19.81 -1.58 5.83
N GLN A 343 19.70 -0.46 5.07
CA GLN A 343 20.67 0.62 5.11
C GLN A 343 20.73 1.29 6.49
N GLU A 344 19.57 1.53 7.11
CA GLU A 344 19.46 2.07 8.47
C GLU A 344 20.04 1.10 9.50
N ALA A 345 19.71 -0.18 9.41
CA ALA A 345 20.28 -1.19 10.30
C ALA A 345 21.81 -1.26 10.16
N GLN A 346 22.33 -1.24 8.94
CA GLN A 346 23.78 -1.22 8.69
C GLN A 346 24.43 0.03 9.26
N ALA A 347 23.80 1.21 9.12
CA ALA A 347 24.35 2.47 9.64
C ALA A 347 24.41 2.50 11.17
N VAL A 348 23.38 1.97 11.86
CA VAL A 348 23.30 2.00 13.33
C VAL A 348 24.06 0.85 13.99
N THR A 349 23.99 -0.35 13.40
CA THR A 349 24.51 -1.59 14.04
C THR A 349 25.81 -2.10 13.42
N GLY A 350 26.22 -1.55 12.27
CA GLY A 350 27.39 -2.00 11.51
C GLY A 350 27.18 -3.30 10.74
N ARG A 351 25.96 -3.85 10.70
CA ARG A 351 25.65 -5.13 10.03
C ARG A 351 24.27 -5.15 9.37
N ASP A 352 24.12 -6.00 8.34
CA ASP A 352 22.84 -6.33 7.74
C ASP A 352 22.00 -7.17 8.75
N PRO A 353 20.73 -6.82 9.01
CA PRO A 353 19.91 -7.55 9.98
C PRO A 353 19.42 -8.90 9.45
N ARG A 354 19.60 -9.22 8.16
CA ARG A 354 19.03 -10.42 7.51
C ARG A 354 19.88 -11.68 7.78
N ARG A 355 19.22 -12.78 8.16
CA ARG A 355 19.76 -14.14 8.20
C ARG A 355 19.01 -15.00 7.19
N PHE A 356 19.71 -15.53 6.21
CA PHE A 356 19.14 -16.27 5.09
C PHE A 356 19.18 -17.78 5.31
N GLY A 357 18.20 -18.49 4.72
CA GLY A 357 18.10 -19.96 4.82
C GLY A 357 17.62 -20.44 6.20
N VAL A 358 17.11 -19.55 7.05
CA VAL A 358 16.82 -19.83 8.45
C VAL A 358 15.33 -19.54 8.76
N GLN A 359 14.75 -20.40 9.59
CA GLN A 359 13.40 -20.26 10.12
C GLN A 359 13.40 -20.45 11.64
N VAL A 360 12.35 -19.99 12.30
CA VAL A 360 12.11 -20.32 13.71
C VAL A 360 11.59 -21.76 13.80
N LYS A 361 12.23 -22.57 14.63
CA LYS A 361 11.84 -23.95 14.93
C LYS A 361 10.94 -24.04 16.16
N SER A 362 11.29 -23.31 17.21
CA SER A 362 10.53 -23.29 18.48
C SER A 362 10.77 -22.00 19.25
N LEU A 363 9.88 -21.71 20.19
CA LEU A 363 9.99 -20.59 21.11
C LEU A 363 10.66 -21.04 22.41
N VAL A 364 11.41 -20.13 23.00
CA VAL A 364 11.94 -20.27 24.36
C VAL A 364 11.20 -19.28 25.24
N THR A 365 10.48 -19.78 26.23
CA THR A 365 9.71 -18.95 27.17
C THR A 365 10.37 -18.94 28.55
N GLY A 366 10.33 -17.79 29.17
CA GLY A 366 10.70 -17.60 30.57
C GLY A 366 9.50 -17.84 31.49
N GLU A 367 9.63 -17.34 32.73
CA GLU A 367 8.56 -17.36 33.72
C GLU A 367 7.32 -16.61 33.22
N ASN A 368 6.14 -17.10 33.55
CA ASN A 368 4.85 -16.52 33.16
C ASN A 368 4.56 -16.47 31.63
N GLY A 369 5.23 -17.31 30.82
CA GLY A 369 4.98 -17.38 29.37
C GLY A 369 5.58 -16.21 28.58
N ALA A 370 6.44 -15.38 29.16
CA ALA A 370 7.12 -14.32 28.42
C ALA A 370 8.15 -14.90 27.45
N LEU A 371 8.15 -14.41 26.19
CA LEU A 371 9.15 -14.81 25.20
C LEU A 371 10.55 -14.36 25.65
N ALA A 372 11.50 -15.27 25.67
CA ALA A 372 12.91 -15.06 26.08
C ALA A 372 13.86 -15.28 24.89
N GLY A 373 13.48 -16.14 23.93
CA GLY A 373 14.31 -16.45 22.78
C GLY A 373 13.57 -17.29 21.73
N VAL A 374 14.25 -17.52 20.61
CA VAL A 374 13.80 -18.42 19.55
C VAL A 374 14.92 -19.38 19.16
N VAL A 375 14.59 -20.65 18.99
CA VAL A 375 15.49 -21.65 18.41
C VAL A 375 15.28 -21.67 16.91
N THR A 376 16.36 -21.59 16.17
CA THR A 376 16.34 -21.56 14.70
C THR A 376 16.59 -22.93 14.09
N THR A 377 16.29 -23.10 12.80
CA THR A 377 16.44 -24.40 12.08
C THR A 377 17.89 -24.85 11.90
N ASP A 378 18.85 -23.94 11.98
CA ASP A 378 20.30 -24.21 11.98
C ASP A 378 20.86 -24.53 13.38
N GLY A 379 20.00 -24.54 14.41
CA GLY A 379 20.33 -24.94 15.75
C GLY A 379 20.76 -23.82 16.72
N ASP A 380 20.82 -22.58 16.24
CA ASP A 380 21.13 -21.44 17.10
C ASP A 380 19.94 -21.05 17.97
N THR A 381 20.25 -20.47 19.13
CA THR A 381 19.26 -19.80 19.96
C THR A 381 19.51 -18.30 19.95
N LEU A 382 18.52 -17.53 19.46
CA LEU A 382 18.58 -16.08 19.43
C LEU A 382 17.82 -15.50 20.61
N PRO A 383 18.36 -14.50 21.34
CA PRO A 383 17.58 -13.76 22.32
C PRO A 383 16.42 -13.06 21.58
N CYS A 384 15.22 -13.12 22.15
CA CYS A 384 14.03 -12.55 21.53
C CYS A 384 12.96 -12.30 22.59
N GLN A 385 12.63 -11.04 22.83
CA GLN A 385 11.51 -10.64 23.68
C GLN A 385 10.32 -10.16 22.84
N LEU A 386 10.55 -9.88 21.53
CA LEU A 386 9.50 -9.52 20.59
C LEU A 386 9.71 -10.26 19.27
N LEU A 387 8.82 -11.20 18.97
CA LEU A 387 8.76 -11.92 17.70
C LEU A 387 7.65 -11.32 16.81
N ILE A 388 8.03 -10.84 15.63
CA ILE A 388 7.11 -10.21 14.69
C ILE A 388 6.95 -11.06 13.44
N GLY A 389 5.73 -11.53 13.18
CA GLY A 389 5.39 -12.29 11.98
C GLY A 389 4.96 -11.39 10.84
N ALA A 390 5.83 -11.20 9.83
CA ALA A 390 5.55 -10.45 8.61
C ALA A 390 5.40 -11.39 7.41
N THR A 391 4.56 -12.43 7.54
CA THR A 391 4.40 -13.54 6.59
C THR A 391 3.26 -13.32 5.58
N GLY A 392 2.61 -12.17 5.62
CA GLY A 392 1.45 -11.83 4.77
C GLY A 392 0.14 -12.39 5.31
N PHE A 393 -0.89 -12.35 4.46
CA PHE A 393 -2.27 -12.70 4.84
C PHE A 393 -2.72 -14.03 4.23
N ALA A 394 -3.60 -14.73 4.94
CA ALA A 394 -4.28 -15.93 4.48
C ALA A 394 -5.51 -15.59 3.63
N GLY A 395 -6.21 -14.51 3.96
CA GLY A 395 -7.44 -14.09 3.28
C GLY A 395 -8.11 -12.89 3.96
N CYS A 396 -9.38 -12.68 3.63
CA CYS A 396 -10.23 -11.69 4.29
C CYS A 396 -10.72 -12.19 5.66
N GLU A 397 -10.99 -11.25 6.56
CA GLU A 397 -11.62 -11.56 7.85
C GLU A 397 -13.05 -12.09 7.64
N PRO A 398 -13.46 -13.18 8.33
CA PRO A 398 -14.77 -13.81 8.12
C PRO A 398 -15.95 -12.96 8.61
N GLY A 399 -15.78 -12.18 9.67
CA GLY A 399 -16.87 -11.48 10.35
C GLY A 399 -17.71 -10.57 9.43
N VAL A 400 -17.06 -9.79 8.55
CA VAL A 400 -17.81 -8.96 7.58
C VAL A 400 -18.51 -9.83 6.55
N CYS A 401 -17.88 -10.91 6.10
CA CYS A 401 -18.51 -11.84 5.14
C CYS A 401 -19.77 -12.49 5.71
N GLU A 402 -19.71 -12.93 6.96
CA GLU A 402 -20.83 -13.51 7.69
C GLU A 402 -21.96 -12.50 7.92
N ALA A 403 -21.62 -11.29 8.37
CA ALA A 403 -22.60 -10.23 8.65
C ALA A 403 -23.41 -9.81 7.42
N PHE A 404 -22.77 -9.81 6.22
CA PHE A 404 -23.44 -9.51 4.95
C PHE A 404 -23.96 -10.75 4.20
N GLY A 405 -23.70 -11.96 4.70
CA GLY A 405 -24.11 -13.21 4.04
C GLY A 405 -23.39 -13.49 2.72
N VAL A 406 -22.20 -12.90 2.50
CA VAL A 406 -21.44 -13.13 1.28
C VAL A 406 -20.61 -14.40 1.36
N THR A 407 -20.55 -15.14 0.26
CA THR A 407 -19.76 -16.37 0.19
C THR A 407 -18.29 -16.02 0.06
N ALA A 408 -17.48 -16.52 0.98
CA ALA A 408 -16.02 -16.38 0.96
C ALA A 408 -15.34 -17.70 1.33
N ASP A 409 -14.17 -17.95 0.72
CA ASP A 409 -13.23 -18.96 1.19
C ASP A 409 -12.04 -18.21 1.85
N ARG A 410 -10.95 -18.02 1.06
CA ARG A 410 -9.89 -17.08 1.43
C ARG A 410 -10.24 -15.65 1.06
N THR A 411 -11.02 -15.48 0.01
CA THR A 411 -11.46 -14.21 -0.54
C THR A 411 -12.95 -14.29 -0.85
N VAL A 412 -13.61 -13.14 -0.94
CA VAL A 412 -15.02 -13.07 -1.33
C VAL A 412 -15.19 -13.56 -2.76
N ARG A 413 -16.12 -14.47 -2.98
CA ARG A 413 -16.47 -14.98 -4.30
C ARG A 413 -17.33 -13.97 -5.04
N THR A 414 -16.95 -13.68 -6.27
CA THR A 414 -17.71 -12.86 -7.21
C THR A 414 -17.89 -13.59 -8.53
N ALA A 415 -18.77 -13.11 -9.40
CA ALA A 415 -18.85 -13.59 -10.76
C ALA A 415 -17.48 -13.45 -11.48
N PRO A 416 -17.12 -14.36 -12.39
CA PRO A 416 -15.88 -14.24 -13.17
C PRO A 416 -15.80 -12.89 -13.88
N GLY A 417 -14.70 -12.14 -13.66
CA GLY A 417 -14.50 -10.83 -14.24
C GLY A 417 -15.43 -9.73 -13.70
N GLY A 418 -16.23 -10.03 -12.64
CA GLY A 418 -17.15 -9.10 -12.00
C GLY A 418 -16.82 -8.85 -10.53
N TYR A 419 -17.60 -7.97 -9.91
CA TYR A 419 -17.46 -7.54 -8.51
C TYR A 419 -18.71 -7.82 -7.68
N ALA A 420 -19.84 -8.16 -8.33
CA ALA A 420 -21.08 -8.55 -7.66
C ALA A 420 -20.90 -9.87 -6.90
N THR A 421 -21.39 -9.92 -5.66
CA THR A 421 -21.39 -11.12 -4.81
C THR A 421 -22.66 -11.96 -5.02
N ASN A 422 -22.81 -13.02 -4.22
CA ASN A 422 -24.05 -13.80 -4.17
C ASN A 422 -25.23 -13.07 -3.51
N VAL A 423 -25.00 -11.91 -2.90
CA VAL A 423 -26.02 -11.10 -2.24
C VAL A 423 -26.36 -9.90 -3.11
N GLU A 424 -27.65 -9.70 -3.39
CA GLU A 424 -28.14 -8.60 -4.21
C GLU A 424 -27.64 -7.25 -3.68
N LYS A 425 -27.23 -6.34 -4.58
CA LYS A 425 -26.67 -5.01 -4.33
C LYS A 425 -25.38 -4.96 -3.49
N VAL A 426 -24.75 -6.12 -3.18
CA VAL A 426 -23.48 -6.22 -2.48
C VAL A 426 -22.38 -6.61 -3.44
N PHE A 427 -21.32 -5.80 -3.43
CA PHE A 427 -20.14 -5.95 -4.27
C PHE A 427 -18.89 -6.09 -3.38
N ALA A 428 -17.80 -6.63 -3.92
CA ALA A 428 -16.53 -6.74 -3.20
C ALA A 428 -15.37 -6.36 -4.10
N ALA A 429 -14.36 -5.66 -3.54
CA ALA A 429 -13.17 -5.24 -4.29
C ALA A 429 -11.90 -5.18 -3.42
N GLY A 430 -10.76 -5.06 -4.08
CA GLY A 430 -9.45 -5.00 -3.45
C GLY A 430 -8.98 -6.37 -2.93
N ASP A 431 -8.12 -6.34 -1.93
CA ASP A 431 -7.52 -7.57 -1.40
C ASP A 431 -8.55 -8.53 -0.77
N MET A 432 -9.71 -8.02 -0.36
CA MET A 432 -10.83 -8.84 0.12
C MET A 432 -11.35 -9.80 -0.96
N ARG A 433 -11.31 -9.39 -2.23
CA ARG A 433 -11.73 -10.16 -3.39
C ARG A 433 -10.55 -10.82 -4.11
N ARG A 434 -9.48 -10.07 -4.34
CA ARG A 434 -8.32 -10.51 -5.13
C ARG A 434 -7.34 -11.35 -4.32
N GLY A 435 -7.31 -11.19 -3.00
CA GLY A 435 -6.21 -11.59 -2.13
C GLY A 435 -5.15 -10.49 -2.02
N GLN A 436 -4.24 -10.65 -1.08
CA GLN A 436 -3.16 -9.68 -0.83
C GLN A 436 -2.44 -9.29 -2.12
N SER A 437 -2.37 -7.98 -2.38
CA SER A 437 -1.81 -7.44 -3.62
C SER A 437 -1.10 -6.09 -3.40
N LEU A 438 -0.68 -5.45 -4.48
CA LEU A 438 -0.05 -4.13 -4.43
C LEU A 438 -1.11 -3.03 -4.28
N VAL A 439 -0.72 -1.87 -3.70
CA VAL A 439 -1.59 -0.69 -3.57
C VAL A 439 -2.22 -0.31 -4.90
N VAL A 440 -1.46 -0.36 -5.99
CA VAL A 440 -1.94 -0.03 -7.34
C VAL A 440 -2.99 -1.02 -7.85
N TRP A 441 -2.93 -2.30 -7.46
CA TRP A 441 -3.98 -3.28 -7.75
C TRP A 441 -5.25 -3.02 -6.93
N ALA A 442 -5.10 -2.66 -5.66
CA ALA A 442 -6.25 -2.30 -4.82
C ALA A 442 -7.00 -1.09 -5.39
N ILE A 443 -6.29 -0.07 -5.86
CA ILE A 443 -6.88 1.10 -6.55
C ILE A 443 -7.60 0.65 -7.84
N ALA A 444 -6.97 -0.19 -8.67
CA ALA A 444 -7.56 -0.69 -9.93
C ALA A 444 -8.85 -1.49 -9.68
N GLU A 445 -8.87 -2.35 -8.67
CA GLU A 445 -10.05 -3.10 -8.22
C GLU A 445 -11.18 -2.14 -7.78
N GLY A 446 -10.85 -1.14 -6.95
CA GLY A 446 -11.83 -0.16 -6.47
C GLY A 446 -12.47 0.64 -7.62
N ARG A 447 -11.65 1.08 -8.60
CA ARG A 447 -12.13 1.76 -9.82
C ARG A 447 -13.06 0.88 -10.64
N SER A 448 -12.69 -0.36 -10.86
CA SER A 448 -13.47 -1.29 -11.69
C SER A 448 -14.77 -1.72 -11.00
N ALA A 449 -14.73 -1.91 -9.68
CA ALA A 449 -15.93 -2.17 -8.89
C ALA A 449 -16.88 -0.97 -8.90
N ALA A 450 -16.37 0.26 -8.82
CA ALA A 450 -17.18 1.46 -8.94
C ALA A 450 -17.94 1.52 -10.28
N ALA A 451 -17.28 1.12 -11.38
CA ALA A 451 -17.95 1.05 -12.68
C ALA A 451 -19.09 0.02 -12.70
N GLU A 452 -18.93 -1.12 -12.03
CA GLU A 452 -19.99 -2.12 -11.95
C GLU A 452 -21.15 -1.69 -11.04
N VAL A 453 -20.84 -1.03 -9.91
CA VAL A 453 -21.85 -0.43 -9.02
C VAL A 453 -22.64 0.67 -9.77
N ASP A 454 -21.97 1.57 -10.50
CA ASP A 454 -22.65 2.59 -11.30
C ASP A 454 -23.55 1.96 -12.37
N GLN A 455 -23.04 0.93 -13.09
CA GLN A 455 -23.83 0.16 -14.05
C GLN A 455 -25.07 -0.48 -13.41
N TYR A 456 -24.96 -1.03 -12.22
CA TYR A 456 -26.09 -1.61 -11.47
C TYR A 456 -27.12 -0.54 -11.10
N LEU A 457 -26.69 0.61 -10.61
CA LEU A 457 -27.59 1.68 -10.13
C LEU A 457 -28.26 2.47 -11.25
N MET A 458 -27.58 2.67 -12.38
CA MET A 458 -28.00 3.56 -13.45
C MET A 458 -28.42 2.82 -14.72
N GLY A 459 -28.15 1.51 -14.85
CA GLY A 459 -28.35 0.74 -16.07
C GLY A 459 -27.24 0.94 -17.12
N TYR A 460 -26.35 1.90 -16.92
CA TYR A 460 -25.18 2.16 -17.78
C TYR A 460 -24.06 2.80 -16.96
N THR A 461 -22.83 2.80 -17.47
CA THR A 461 -21.70 3.49 -16.84
C THR A 461 -20.80 4.17 -17.85
N ASN A 462 -20.24 5.32 -17.48
CA ASN A 462 -19.17 6.01 -18.19
C ASN A 462 -17.82 5.86 -17.48
N LEU A 463 -17.79 5.13 -16.35
CA LEU A 463 -16.54 4.89 -15.61
C LEU A 463 -15.70 3.84 -16.34
N ALA A 464 -14.42 4.11 -16.47
CA ALA A 464 -13.48 3.15 -17.05
C ALA A 464 -13.19 2.02 -16.06
N ARG A 465 -13.20 0.77 -16.54
CA ARG A 465 -12.64 -0.37 -15.81
C ARG A 465 -11.14 -0.41 -16.03
N SER A 466 -10.38 -0.61 -14.96
CA SER A 466 -8.92 -0.77 -15.00
C SER A 466 -8.51 -2.25 -15.10
N VAL A 467 -9.27 -3.15 -14.49
CA VAL A 467 -9.02 -4.61 -14.45
C VAL A 467 -10.33 -5.37 -14.48
#